data_baabcc86adb2a2c23834df914511ec04
#
_entry.id   baabcc86adb2a2c23834df914511ec04
#
_cell.length_a   1.000
_cell.length_b   1.000
_cell.length_c   1.000
_cell.angle_alpha   90.00
_cell.angle_beta   90.00
_cell.angle_gamma   90.00
#
_symmetry.space_group_name_H-M   'P 1'
#
loop_
_entity.id
_entity.type
_entity.pdbx_description
1 polymer ?
#
loop_
_entity_poly.entity_id
_entity_poly.type
_entity_poly.pdbx_seq_one_letter_code
_entity_poly.pdbx_strand_id
1 'polypeptide(L)'
;MIRAPRLFQSMISAIGDLYLYKLSRVLFGDSSAIWALFAQLTNWFMFFCINRTLSNSLETVLTLVSLYYWPCLRPSPSAVPSGYRYCALLAAAVACAIRPTSAITWIYIGILELFTTRNKLKFVCLEVVPIGALVLGLTFLLDYLLYGSWVVVPLNFMKFNFFSSGGDYYGTHPWHWYMTQGFTVMLFTFIPFSIAGIVESKEWKLAGLIAWVLGVYSLLGHKEFRFVLPVLPIALMFSGYSLSELGQCELAKKKVNGGVGYRVKHSRKLKMALLFLLVTNAPMAIYMSMVHQRGAEDVMNYLSEAVRDKENTINHILFLTPCHATPYYSTLHQNIPMCFLDCTPSEERVTMDESDQFLANPLDFATRFAQNWTRPSHIVLFDSQENLLKEFLHSHNFSEIKRFFHAHFKVDRELQASIVVYGFRDC
;
A
#
# COMPACT_ATOMS: atom_id res chain seq x y z
N MET A 1 16.40 -9.85 -10.42
CA MET A 1 15.69 -8.62 -10.78
C MET A 1 14.71 -8.14 -9.70
N ILE A 2 13.96 -8.98 -8.98
CA ILE A 2 12.95 -8.57 -7.98
C ILE A 2 13.54 -7.77 -6.81
N ARG A 3 14.77 -8.07 -6.37
CA ARG A 3 15.41 -7.43 -5.19
C ARG A 3 15.84 -5.98 -5.45
N ALA A 4 16.29 -5.63 -6.66
CA ALA A 4 16.78 -4.29 -6.96
C ALA A 4 15.70 -3.20 -6.89
N PRO A 5 14.48 -3.36 -7.48
CA PRO A 5 13.40 -2.39 -7.31
C PRO A 5 12.98 -2.21 -5.85
N ARG A 6 12.93 -3.29 -5.06
CA ARG A 6 12.61 -3.21 -3.62
C ARG A 6 13.70 -2.45 -2.84
N LEU A 7 14.97 -2.68 -3.16
CA LEU A 7 16.07 -1.92 -2.54
C LEU A 7 15.97 -0.43 -2.87
N PHE A 8 15.73 -0.09 -4.14
CA PHE A 8 15.54 1.30 -4.56
C PHE A 8 14.34 1.95 -3.86
N GLN A 9 13.20 1.24 -3.78
CA GLN A 9 12.05 1.72 -3.02
C GLN A 9 12.36 1.92 -1.53
N SER A 10 13.19 1.06 -0.93
CA SER A 10 13.60 1.20 0.47
C SER A 10 14.44 2.47 0.71
N MET A 11 15.29 2.84 -0.26
CA MET A 11 16.05 4.11 -0.20
C MET A 11 15.11 5.32 -0.28
N ILE A 12 14.11 5.26 -1.16
CA ILE A 12 13.07 6.31 -1.25
C ILE A 12 12.27 6.37 0.06
N SER A 13 11.91 5.23 0.63
CA SER A 13 11.18 5.16 1.90
C SER A 13 11.94 5.79 3.07
N ALA A 14 13.27 5.61 3.12
CA ALA A 14 14.13 6.27 4.11
C ALA A 14 14.10 7.80 4.00
N ILE A 15 13.91 8.35 2.77
CA ILE A 15 13.66 9.78 2.60
C ILE A 15 12.32 10.16 3.25
N GLY A 16 11.28 9.35 3.09
CA GLY A 16 9.99 9.55 3.74
C GLY A 16 10.12 9.60 5.26
N ASP A 17 10.84 8.65 5.85
CA ASP A 17 11.09 8.59 7.30
C ASP A 17 11.85 9.83 7.80
N LEU A 18 12.85 10.29 7.04
CA LEU A 18 13.56 11.53 7.34
C LEU A 18 12.63 12.76 7.31
N TYR A 19 11.73 12.84 6.33
CA TYR A 19 10.81 13.98 6.23
C TYR A 19 9.68 13.89 7.26
N LEU A 20 9.24 12.71 7.67
CA LEU A 20 8.36 12.52 8.82
C LEU A 20 9.01 13.05 10.11
N TYR A 21 10.27 12.66 10.36
CA TYR A 21 11.05 13.16 11.50
C TYR A 21 11.15 14.70 11.48
N LYS A 22 11.55 15.27 10.33
CA LYS A 22 11.67 16.74 10.17
C LYS A 22 10.33 17.45 10.36
N LEU A 23 9.24 16.91 9.81
CA LEU A 23 7.89 17.48 9.96
C LEU A 23 7.45 17.44 11.42
N SER A 24 7.56 16.29 12.07
CA SER A 24 7.23 16.10 13.48
C SER A 24 8.06 17.01 14.39
N ARG A 25 9.36 17.16 14.10
CA ARG A 25 10.26 18.07 14.83
C ARG A 25 9.81 19.53 14.79
N VAL A 26 9.37 19.98 13.63
CA VAL A 26 8.92 21.36 13.42
C VAL A 26 7.58 21.63 14.11
N LEU A 27 6.69 20.65 14.12
CA LEU A 27 5.35 20.81 14.70
C LEU A 27 5.31 20.55 16.21
N PHE A 28 6.07 19.55 16.67
CA PHE A 28 5.95 19.01 18.03
C PHE A 28 7.26 18.99 18.84
N GLY A 29 8.38 19.38 18.22
CA GLY A 29 9.70 19.38 18.85
C GLY A 29 10.48 18.07 18.76
N ASP A 30 11.74 18.10 19.22
CA ASP A 30 12.71 17.01 19.04
C ASP A 30 12.29 15.69 19.70
N SER A 31 11.73 15.75 20.92
CA SER A 31 11.29 14.54 21.63
C SER A 31 10.18 13.80 20.86
N SER A 32 9.17 14.54 20.41
CA SER A 32 8.06 13.97 19.65
C SER A 32 8.51 13.42 18.30
N ALA A 33 9.51 14.04 17.66
CA ALA A 33 10.06 13.57 16.40
C ALA A 33 10.72 12.19 16.50
N ILE A 34 11.47 11.95 17.59
CA ILE A 34 12.09 10.63 17.86
C ILE A 34 11.01 9.56 18.03
N TRP A 35 9.96 9.85 18.78
CA TRP A 35 8.87 8.90 19.00
C TRP A 35 7.98 8.73 17.79
N ALA A 36 7.82 9.74 16.95
CA ALA A 36 7.14 9.60 15.65
C ALA A 36 7.90 8.67 14.70
N LEU A 37 9.23 8.83 14.64
CA LEU A 37 10.08 7.92 13.87
C LEU A 37 10.03 6.49 14.42
N PHE A 38 10.05 6.33 15.75
CA PHE A 38 9.85 5.03 16.40
C PHE A 38 8.50 4.41 15.98
N ALA A 39 7.40 5.16 16.07
CA ALA A 39 6.08 4.69 15.69
C ALA A 39 6.03 4.27 14.21
N GLN A 40 6.62 5.06 13.32
CA GLN A 40 6.72 4.78 11.90
C GLN A 40 7.46 3.47 11.60
N LEU A 41 8.63 3.27 12.21
CA LEU A 41 9.49 2.10 11.97
C LEU A 41 8.96 0.82 12.61
N THR A 42 8.16 0.94 13.70
CA THR A 42 7.64 -0.22 14.44
C THR A 42 6.21 -0.59 14.06
N ASN A 43 5.46 0.29 13.40
CA ASN A 43 4.12 -0.04 12.93
C ASN A 43 4.17 -1.17 11.88
N TRP A 44 3.41 -2.24 12.12
CA TRP A 44 3.45 -3.44 11.31
C TRP A 44 3.09 -3.20 9.84
N PHE A 45 2.10 -2.32 9.58
CA PHE A 45 1.64 -2.07 8.22
C PHE A 45 2.62 -1.20 7.43
N MET A 46 3.23 -0.19 8.08
CA MET A 46 4.30 0.59 7.46
C MET A 46 5.48 -0.31 7.11
N PHE A 47 5.93 -1.16 8.04
CA PHE A 47 7.00 -2.12 7.80
C PHE A 47 6.70 -3.04 6.61
N PHE A 48 5.46 -3.56 6.55
CA PHE A 48 5.00 -4.46 5.48
C PHE A 48 4.88 -3.76 4.12
N CYS A 49 4.39 -2.52 4.06
CA CYS A 49 3.89 -1.91 2.83
C CYS A 49 4.85 -0.90 2.21
N ILE A 50 5.55 -0.06 3.01
CA ILE A 50 6.28 1.11 2.48
C ILE A 50 7.46 0.74 1.57
N ASN A 51 8.08 -0.42 1.77
CA ASN A 51 9.21 -0.93 1.00
C ASN A 51 8.78 -1.72 -0.26
N ARG A 52 7.48 -1.91 -0.47
CA ARG A 52 6.97 -2.53 -1.69
C ARG A 52 6.95 -1.51 -2.83
N THR A 53 7.20 -1.96 -4.04
CA THR A 53 7.20 -1.13 -5.26
C THR A 53 5.77 -0.75 -5.67
N LEU A 54 5.06 -0.10 -4.76
CA LEU A 54 3.71 0.40 -4.97
C LEU A 54 3.75 1.89 -5.26
N SER A 55 2.94 2.35 -6.20
CA SER A 55 2.77 3.79 -6.44
C SER A 55 2.31 4.55 -5.19
N ASN A 56 1.52 3.89 -4.31
CA ASN A 56 1.10 4.45 -3.02
C ASN A 56 2.27 4.68 -2.05
N SER A 57 3.31 3.82 -2.07
CA SER A 57 4.50 4.02 -1.24
C SER A 57 5.27 5.27 -1.66
N LEU A 58 5.44 5.46 -2.97
CA LEU A 58 6.08 6.67 -3.51
C LEU A 58 5.23 7.92 -3.26
N GLU A 59 3.91 7.83 -3.47
CA GLU A 59 2.94 8.88 -3.12
C GLU A 59 3.07 9.30 -1.64
N THR A 60 3.17 8.33 -0.73
CA THR A 60 3.32 8.58 0.72
C THR A 60 4.59 9.37 1.02
N VAL A 61 5.72 9.00 0.42
CA VAL A 61 6.98 9.73 0.59
C VAL A 61 6.87 11.16 0.06
N LEU A 62 6.34 11.36 -1.15
CA LEU A 62 6.13 12.68 -1.73
C LEU A 62 5.16 13.53 -0.89
N THR A 63 4.14 12.90 -0.30
CA THR A 63 3.22 13.56 0.61
C THR A 63 3.95 14.09 1.84
N LEU A 64 4.81 13.30 2.49
CA LEU A 64 5.59 13.73 3.64
C LEU A 64 6.58 14.86 3.28
N VAL A 65 7.26 14.74 2.13
CA VAL A 65 8.14 15.79 1.61
C VAL A 65 7.37 17.09 1.40
N SER A 66 6.23 17.02 0.72
CA SER A 66 5.41 18.19 0.42
C SER A 66 4.86 18.84 1.70
N LEU A 67 4.28 18.06 2.63
CA LEU A 67 3.76 18.56 3.91
C LEU A 67 4.85 19.26 4.74
N TYR A 68 6.09 18.75 4.71
CA TYR A 68 7.21 19.41 5.38
C TYR A 68 7.48 20.82 4.85
N TYR A 69 7.36 21.04 3.56
CA TYR A 69 7.61 22.35 2.93
C TYR A 69 6.38 23.26 2.89
N TRP A 70 5.19 22.79 3.29
CA TRP A 70 3.95 23.55 3.16
C TRP A 70 3.82 24.65 4.21
N PRO A 71 3.70 25.95 3.81
CA PRO A 71 3.71 27.06 4.74
C PRO A 71 2.53 27.07 5.74
N CYS A 72 1.30 26.76 5.30
CA CYS A 72 0.12 26.81 6.16
C CYS A 72 0.16 25.84 7.34
N LEU A 73 1.04 24.83 7.29
CA LEU A 73 1.23 23.87 8.39
C LEU A 73 2.29 24.32 9.40
N ARG A 74 3.01 25.41 9.12
CA ARG A 74 4.06 25.92 10.03
C ARG A 74 3.47 26.76 11.14
N PRO A 75 4.09 26.74 12.35
CA PRO A 75 3.68 27.60 13.46
C PRO A 75 3.75 29.10 13.12
N SER A 76 4.71 29.47 12.27
CA SER A 76 4.89 30.85 11.78
C SER A 76 4.97 30.87 10.26
N PRO A 77 3.85 30.88 9.54
CA PRO A 77 3.82 30.80 8.06
C PRO A 77 4.58 31.97 7.38
N SER A 78 4.58 33.16 8.01
CA SER A 78 5.25 34.35 7.47
C SER A 78 6.79 34.27 7.52
N ALA A 79 7.35 33.42 8.36
CA ALA A 79 8.80 33.21 8.49
C ALA A 79 9.35 32.13 7.55
N VAL A 80 8.51 31.49 6.76
CA VAL A 80 8.91 30.42 5.85
C VAL A 80 9.52 31.02 4.58
N PRO A 81 10.70 30.55 4.13
CA PRO A 81 11.30 30.99 2.88
C PRO A 81 10.34 30.77 1.69
N SER A 82 10.28 31.74 0.78
CA SER A 82 9.36 31.69 -0.39
C SER A 82 9.56 30.45 -1.25
N GLY A 83 10.79 29.93 -1.36
CA GLY A 83 11.09 28.72 -2.09
C GLY A 83 10.45 27.44 -1.55
N TYR A 84 10.09 27.41 -0.28
CA TYR A 84 9.46 26.22 0.33
C TYR A 84 8.14 25.87 -0.32
N ARG A 85 7.29 26.85 -0.61
CA ARG A 85 5.99 26.60 -1.24
C ARG A 85 6.12 26.02 -2.66
N TYR A 86 7.13 26.46 -3.41
CA TYR A 86 7.43 25.86 -4.73
C TYR A 86 7.86 24.38 -4.61
N CYS A 87 8.70 24.05 -3.63
CA CYS A 87 9.07 22.65 -3.36
C CYS A 87 7.86 21.82 -2.95
N ALA A 88 6.98 22.36 -2.10
CA ALA A 88 5.74 21.69 -1.70
C ALA A 88 4.82 21.41 -2.89
N LEU A 89 4.57 22.43 -3.72
CA LEU A 89 3.71 22.33 -4.91
C LEU A 89 4.30 21.35 -5.93
N LEU A 90 5.61 21.37 -6.15
CA LEU A 90 6.26 20.45 -7.07
C LEU A 90 6.11 18.99 -6.61
N ALA A 91 6.39 18.71 -5.32
CA ALA A 91 6.23 17.37 -4.77
C ALA A 91 4.75 16.90 -4.82
N ALA A 92 3.79 17.81 -4.55
CA ALA A 92 2.37 17.54 -4.67
C ALA A 92 1.95 17.24 -6.12
N ALA A 93 2.43 18.02 -7.08
CA ALA A 93 2.13 17.83 -8.50
C ALA A 93 2.70 16.49 -9.02
N VAL A 94 3.94 16.15 -8.63
CA VAL A 94 4.55 14.85 -8.97
C VAL A 94 3.77 13.69 -8.32
N ALA A 95 3.31 13.84 -7.06
CA ALA A 95 2.45 12.84 -6.43
C ALA A 95 1.14 12.63 -7.21
N CYS A 96 0.51 13.72 -7.69
CA CYS A 96 -0.69 13.64 -8.56
C CYS A 96 -0.40 13.01 -9.92
N ALA A 97 0.78 13.25 -10.49
CA ALA A 97 1.19 12.63 -11.75
C ALA A 97 1.38 11.11 -11.61
N ILE A 98 1.94 10.66 -10.48
CA ILE A 98 2.10 9.23 -10.18
C ILE A 98 0.74 8.59 -9.86
N ARG A 99 -0.10 9.30 -9.11
CA ARG A 99 -1.44 8.84 -8.72
C ARG A 99 -2.44 10.00 -8.75
N PRO A 100 -3.35 10.04 -9.70
CA PRO A 100 -4.36 11.11 -9.79
C PRO A 100 -5.20 11.28 -8.52
N THR A 101 -5.44 10.19 -7.78
CA THR A 101 -6.16 10.20 -6.49
C THR A 101 -5.44 10.97 -5.38
N SER A 102 -4.13 11.23 -5.51
CA SER A 102 -3.38 12.08 -4.58
C SER A 102 -3.95 13.51 -4.53
N ALA A 103 -4.65 13.96 -5.57
CA ALA A 103 -5.37 15.23 -5.60
C ALA A 103 -6.34 15.40 -4.39
N ILE A 104 -6.89 14.32 -3.84
CA ILE A 104 -7.74 14.36 -2.64
C ILE A 104 -7.01 15.04 -1.49
N THR A 105 -5.77 14.65 -1.21
CA THR A 105 -4.90 15.25 -0.18
C THR A 105 -4.64 16.73 -0.48
N TRP A 106 -4.32 17.05 -1.74
CA TRP A 106 -3.89 18.41 -2.11
C TRP A 106 -5.03 19.40 -2.25
N ILE A 107 -6.25 18.96 -2.53
CA ILE A 107 -7.45 19.80 -2.47
C ILE A 107 -7.63 20.33 -1.03
N TYR A 108 -7.54 19.47 -0.03
CA TYR A 108 -7.66 19.90 1.38
C TYR A 108 -6.57 20.90 1.77
N ILE A 109 -5.32 20.57 1.49
CA ILE A 109 -4.18 21.43 1.83
C ILE A 109 -4.22 22.74 1.04
N GLY A 110 -4.60 22.69 -0.25
CA GLY A 110 -4.76 23.88 -1.09
C GLY A 110 -5.85 24.83 -0.56
N ILE A 111 -6.96 24.30 -0.06
CA ILE A 111 -8.01 25.07 0.59
C ILE A 111 -7.47 25.77 1.85
N LEU A 112 -6.73 25.04 2.70
CA LEU A 112 -6.10 25.65 3.89
C LEU A 112 -5.12 26.77 3.51
N GLU A 113 -4.32 26.58 2.47
CA GLU A 113 -3.38 27.58 1.99
C GLU A 113 -4.10 28.81 1.45
N LEU A 114 -5.23 28.65 0.73
CA LEU A 114 -6.06 29.76 0.25
C LEU A 114 -6.64 30.61 1.39
N PHE A 115 -6.95 30.01 2.54
CA PHE A 115 -7.38 30.76 3.71
C PHE A 115 -6.24 31.53 4.39
N THR A 116 -5.01 31.04 4.28
CA THR A 116 -3.84 31.60 4.95
C THR A 116 -3.11 32.65 4.09
N THR A 117 -3.15 32.51 2.77
CA THR A 117 -2.41 33.35 1.82
C THR A 117 -3.12 34.68 1.58
N ARG A 118 -2.37 35.79 1.65
CA ARG A 118 -2.88 37.14 1.35
C ARG A 118 -3.32 37.31 -0.09
N ASN A 119 -2.49 36.88 -1.06
CA ASN A 119 -2.71 37.03 -2.48
C ASN A 119 -3.14 35.72 -3.13
N LYS A 120 -4.43 35.40 -3.02
CA LYS A 120 -5.01 34.14 -3.52
C LYS A 120 -4.83 33.94 -5.04
N LEU A 121 -5.05 35.00 -5.82
CA LEU A 121 -4.88 34.97 -7.27
C LEU A 121 -3.42 34.71 -7.67
N LYS A 122 -2.46 35.36 -6.99
CA LYS A 122 -1.03 35.10 -7.22
C LYS A 122 -0.69 33.64 -6.94
N PHE A 123 -1.17 33.10 -5.82
CA PHE A 123 -0.95 31.70 -5.45
C PHE A 123 -1.50 30.75 -6.53
N VAL A 124 -2.74 30.91 -6.95
CA VAL A 124 -3.35 30.03 -7.96
C VAL A 124 -2.72 30.21 -9.33
N CYS A 125 -2.69 31.46 -9.87
CA CYS A 125 -2.33 31.71 -11.25
C CYS A 125 -0.82 31.69 -11.53
N LEU A 126 0.03 32.06 -10.53
CA LEU A 126 1.48 32.17 -10.74
C LEU A 126 2.29 31.04 -10.06
N GLU A 127 1.66 30.24 -9.19
CA GLU A 127 2.36 29.14 -8.51
C GLU A 127 1.71 27.78 -8.83
N VAL A 128 0.42 27.59 -8.53
CA VAL A 128 -0.27 26.30 -8.73
C VAL A 128 -0.39 25.94 -10.21
N VAL A 129 -0.95 26.87 -11.02
CA VAL A 129 -1.20 26.60 -12.45
C VAL A 129 0.08 26.35 -13.22
N PRO A 130 1.16 27.17 -13.12
CA PRO A 130 2.40 26.91 -13.87
C PRO A 130 3.09 25.61 -13.48
N ILE A 131 3.15 25.29 -12.17
CA ILE A 131 3.77 24.02 -11.71
C ILE A 131 2.93 22.83 -12.16
N GLY A 132 1.61 22.91 -12.02
CA GLY A 132 0.69 21.87 -12.49
C GLY A 132 0.79 21.65 -13.99
N ALA A 133 0.80 22.72 -14.78
CA ALA A 133 0.94 22.65 -16.23
C ALA A 133 2.30 22.08 -16.67
N LEU A 134 3.39 22.47 -15.98
CA LEU A 134 4.71 21.93 -16.25
C LEU A 134 4.75 20.40 -16.01
N VAL A 135 4.28 19.94 -14.86
CA VAL A 135 4.30 18.51 -14.51
C VAL A 135 3.38 17.72 -15.43
N LEU A 136 2.17 18.20 -15.71
CA LEU A 136 1.25 17.56 -16.68
C LEU A 136 1.84 17.53 -18.09
N GLY A 137 2.47 18.60 -18.55
CA GLY A 137 3.13 18.65 -19.85
C GLY A 137 4.27 17.63 -19.97
N LEU A 138 5.08 17.50 -18.92
CA LEU A 138 6.15 16.51 -18.86
C LEU A 138 5.62 15.07 -18.84
N THR A 139 4.53 14.80 -18.11
CA THR A 139 3.92 13.46 -18.10
C THR A 139 3.30 13.13 -19.45
N PHE A 140 2.60 14.07 -20.11
CA PHE A 140 2.05 13.85 -21.45
C PHE A 140 3.13 13.58 -22.49
N LEU A 141 4.26 14.29 -22.41
CA LEU A 141 5.40 14.04 -23.27
C LEU A 141 5.99 12.65 -23.04
N LEU A 142 6.14 12.26 -21.77
CA LEU A 142 6.63 10.93 -21.39
C LEU A 142 5.69 9.82 -21.88
N ASP A 143 4.38 9.99 -21.67
CA ASP A 143 3.36 9.05 -22.14
C ASP A 143 3.38 8.91 -23.66
N TYR A 144 3.50 10.03 -24.39
CA TYR A 144 3.64 10.00 -25.84
C TYR A 144 4.89 9.24 -26.30
N LEU A 145 6.03 9.46 -25.66
CA LEU A 145 7.28 8.77 -25.99
C LEU A 145 7.22 7.27 -25.71
N LEU A 146 6.51 6.86 -24.66
CA LEU A 146 6.42 5.45 -24.25
C LEU A 146 5.32 4.67 -24.98
N TYR A 147 4.16 5.30 -25.21
CA TYR A 147 3.01 4.64 -25.87
C TYR A 147 2.96 4.87 -27.38
N GLY A 148 3.73 5.81 -27.91
CA GLY A 148 3.68 6.18 -29.33
C GLY A 148 2.39 6.89 -29.76
N SER A 149 1.53 7.27 -28.84
CA SER A 149 0.27 7.95 -29.08
C SER A 149 -0.07 8.93 -27.94
N TRP A 150 -0.85 9.95 -28.24
CA TRP A 150 -1.29 10.92 -27.23
C TRP A 150 -2.34 10.29 -26.30
N VAL A 151 -1.91 9.95 -25.09
CA VAL A 151 -2.76 9.38 -24.05
C VAL A 151 -2.80 10.34 -22.85
N VAL A 152 -4.00 10.68 -22.40
CA VAL A 152 -4.20 11.50 -21.20
C VAL A 152 -4.54 10.60 -20.03
N VAL A 153 -3.50 9.99 -19.42
CA VAL A 153 -3.65 8.99 -18.36
C VAL A 153 -4.53 9.46 -17.20
N PRO A 154 -4.39 10.69 -16.64
CA PRO A 154 -5.26 11.15 -15.57
C PRO A 154 -6.74 11.25 -15.99
N LEU A 155 -7.02 11.64 -17.22
CA LEU A 155 -8.40 11.74 -17.74
C LEU A 155 -9.00 10.34 -17.91
N ASN A 156 -8.26 9.40 -18.50
CA ASN A 156 -8.69 8.01 -18.66
C ASN A 156 -8.93 7.35 -17.30
N PHE A 157 -8.06 7.61 -16.33
CA PHE A 157 -8.25 7.15 -14.96
C PHE A 157 -9.56 7.69 -14.34
N MET A 158 -9.83 8.98 -14.50
CA MET A 158 -11.08 9.59 -14.02
C MET A 158 -12.29 9.01 -14.74
N LYS A 159 -12.23 8.88 -16.06
CA LYS A 159 -13.31 8.29 -16.87
C LYS A 159 -13.65 6.89 -16.38
N PHE A 160 -12.66 6.02 -16.22
CA PHE A 160 -12.86 4.64 -15.79
C PHE A 160 -13.39 4.56 -14.36
N ASN A 161 -12.76 5.23 -13.40
CA ASN A 161 -13.09 5.06 -11.99
C ASN A 161 -14.31 5.84 -11.50
N PHE A 162 -14.54 7.06 -12.04
CA PHE A 162 -15.63 7.92 -11.56
C PHE A 162 -16.85 7.90 -12.50
N PHE A 163 -16.66 7.94 -13.81
CA PHE A 163 -17.79 8.01 -14.74
C PHE A 163 -18.31 6.63 -15.13
N SER A 164 -17.43 5.63 -15.23
CA SER A 164 -17.83 4.27 -15.60
C SER A 164 -18.00 3.34 -14.40
N SER A 165 -17.79 3.82 -13.15
CA SER A 165 -17.75 2.99 -11.92
C SER A 165 -16.88 1.72 -12.07
N GLY A 166 -15.81 1.80 -12.88
CA GLY A 166 -14.91 0.68 -13.17
C GLY A 166 -14.20 0.14 -11.94
N GLY A 167 -14.05 0.98 -10.89
CA GLY A 167 -13.52 0.56 -9.60
C GLY A 167 -14.35 -0.54 -8.93
N ASP A 168 -15.67 -0.54 -9.10
CA ASP A 168 -16.59 -1.50 -8.47
C ASP A 168 -16.39 -2.93 -9.01
N TYR A 169 -15.78 -3.07 -10.20
CA TYR A 169 -15.38 -4.36 -10.76
C TYR A 169 -14.42 -5.13 -9.85
N TYR A 170 -13.53 -4.42 -9.16
CA TYR A 170 -12.55 -5.01 -8.24
C TYR A 170 -13.09 -5.30 -6.83
N GLY A 171 -14.41 -5.23 -6.64
CA GLY A 171 -15.09 -5.44 -5.37
C GLY A 171 -15.38 -4.14 -4.64
N THR A 172 -16.46 -4.16 -3.86
CA THR A 172 -16.94 -3.01 -3.09
C THR A 172 -16.97 -3.31 -1.60
N HIS A 173 -16.76 -2.27 -0.81
CA HIS A 173 -16.88 -2.32 0.64
C HIS A 173 -17.85 -1.25 1.17
N PRO A 174 -18.52 -1.47 2.31
CA PRO A 174 -19.43 -0.50 2.90
C PRO A 174 -18.68 0.80 3.26
N TRP A 175 -19.41 1.91 3.34
CA TRP A 175 -18.83 3.24 3.60
C TRP A 175 -17.98 3.31 4.88
N HIS A 176 -18.35 2.57 5.93
CA HIS A 176 -17.65 2.56 7.21
C HIS A 176 -16.37 1.70 7.24
N TRP A 177 -16.03 1.03 6.16
CA TRP A 177 -14.94 0.04 6.12
C TRP A 177 -13.59 0.58 6.60
N TYR A 178 -13.22 1.81 6.21
CA TYR A 178 -11.97 2.43 6.69
C TYR A 178 -11.97 2.67 8.20
N MET A 179 -13.14 2.95 8.79
CA MET A 179 -13.27 3.22 10.22
C MET A 179 -13.26 1.93 11.06
N THR A 180 -13.72 0.81 10.49
CA THR A 180 -13.87 -0.45 11.22
C THR A 180 -12.78 -1.47 10.92
N GLN A 181 -12.32 -1.54 9.68
CA GLN A 181 -11.37 -2.55 9.21
C GLN A 181 -10.14 -1.94 8.53
N GLY A 182 -10.30 -0.99 7.61
CA GLY A 182 -9.23 -0.47 6.80
C GLY A 182 -8.15 0.24 7.63
N PHE A 183 -8.37 1.51 7.96
CA PHE A 183 -7.38 2.34 8.64
C PHE A 183 -7.11 1.91 10.09
N THR A 184 -8.13 1.37 10.77
CA THR A 184 -8.00 0.83 12.13
C THR A 184 -7.04 -0.36 12.20
N VAL A 185 -7.11 -1.29 11.24
CA VAL A 185 -6.17 -2.42 11.16
C VAL A 185 -4.76 -1.95 10.84
N MET A 186 -4.60 -0.94 9.99
CA MET A 186 -3.28 -0.37 9.66
C MET A 186 -2.61 0.29 10.89
N LEU A 187 -3.37 1.06 11.67
CA LEU A 187 -2.89 1.67 12.92
C LEU A 187 -2.72 0.65 14.03
N PHE A 188 -3.59 -0.37 14.07
CA PHE A 188 -3.59 -1.44 15.06
C PHE A 188 -3.49 -0.89 16.50
N THR A 189 -2.50 -1.32 17.28
CA THR A 189 -2.32 -0.90 18.68
C THR A 189 -1.86 0.53 18.86
N PHE A 190 -1.53 1.25 17.78
CA PHE A 190 -1.22 2.69 17.80
C PHE A 190 -2.47 3.58 17.91
N ILE A 191 -3.70 3.05 17.70
CA ILE A 191 -4.95 3.82 17.73
C ILE A 191 -5.10 4.68 19.00
N PRO A 192 -5.01 4.15 20.23
CA PRO A 192 -5.21 4.95 21.42
C PRO A 192 -4.18 6.07 21.54
N PHE A 193 -2.94 5.85 21.13
CA PHE A 193 -1.88 6.86 21.16
C PHE A 193 -2.10 7.92 20.09
N SER A 194 -2.59 7.55 18.91
CA SER A 194 -2.90 8.49 17.83
C SER A 194 -4.06 9.42 18.24
N ILE A 195 -5.12 8.86 18.80
CA ILE A 195 -6.28 9.64 19.28
C ILE A 195 -5.85 10.59 20.42
N ALA A 196 -5.12 10.10 21.41
CA ALA A 196 -4.59 10.93 22.51
C ALA A 196 -3.73 12.05 21.96
N GLY A 197 -2.81 11.76 21.03
CA GLY A 197 -1.94 12.75 20.41
C GLY A 197 -2.70 13.82 19.62
N ILE A 198 -3.77 13.48 18.91
CA ILE A 198 -4.64 14.44 18.22
C ILE A 198 -5.29 15.39 19.23
N VAL A 199 -5.86 14.85 20.31
CA VAL A 199 -6.57 15.64 21.31
C VAL A 199 -5.61 16.55 22.09
N GLU A 200 -4.45 16.04 22.47
CA GLU A 200 -3.46 16.76 23.29
C GLU A 200 -2.69 17.81 22.48
N SER A 201 -2.30 17.51 21.24
CA SER A 201 -1.53 18.43 20.41
C SER A 201 -2.35 19.58 19.85
N LYS A 202 -3.66 19.40 19.68
CA LYS A 202 -4.60 20.36 19.07
C LYS A 202 -4.24 20.77 17.64
N GLU A 203 -3.44 19.96 16.94
CA GLU A 203 -3.09 20.20 15.53
C GLU A 203 -4.22 19.74 14.60
N TRP A 204 -5.33 20.48 14.65
CA TRP A 204 -6.57 20.15 13.92
C TRP A 204 -6.43 20.16 12.40
N LYS A 205 -5.42 20.86 11.85
CA LYS A 205 -5.19 20.87 10.40
C LYS A 205 -4.80 19.49 9.88
N LEU A 206 -3.88 18.82 10.55
CA LEU A 206 -3.46 17.49 10.16
C LEU A 206 -4.47 16.41 10.56
N ALA A 207 -5.14 16.55 11.70
CA ALA A 207 -6.25 15.69 12.08
C ALA A 207 -7.41 15.79 11.06
N GLY A 208 -7.72 17.01 10.62
CA GLY A 208 -8.70 17.27 9.56
C GLY A 208 -8.29 16.68 8.20
N LEU A 209 -7.00 16.66 7.88
CA LEU A 209 -6.51 15.99 6.67
C LEU A 209 -6.77 14.48 6.72
N ILE A 210 -6.49 13.82 7.86
CA ILE A 210 -6.80 12.40 8.03
C ILE A 210 -8.32 12.16 7.85
N ALA A 211 -9.14 12.94 8.54
CA ALA A 211 -10.60 12.83 8.46
C ALA A 211 -11.13 13.07 7.04
N TRP A 212 -10.60 14.07 6.34
CA TRP A 212 -10.95 14.37 4.95
C TRP A 212 -10.63 13.22 4.01
N VAL A 213 -9.41 12.72 4.04
CA VAL A 213 -8.97 11.62 3.16
C VAL A 213 -9.78 10.36 3.42
N LEU A 214 -9.94 9.96 4.69
CA LEU A 214 -10.77 8.81 5.06
C LEU A 214 -12.23 9.01 4.66
N GLY A 215 -12.78 10.22 4.85
CA GLY A 215 -14.14 10.56 4.46
C GLY A 215 -14.38 10.44 2.95
N VAL A 216 -13.52 11.04 2.14
CA VAL A 216 -13.65 10.99 0.67
C VAL A 216 -13.52 9.56 0.15
N TYR A 217 -12.51 8.80 0.61
CA TYR A 217 -12.40 7.40 0.19
C TYR A 217 -13.52 6.51 0.72
N SER A 218 -14.16 6.87 1.84
CA SER A 218 -15.33 6.14 2.34
C SER A 218 -16.56 6.25 1.43
N LEU A 219 -16.65 7.31 0.64
CA LEU A 219 -17.75 7.51 -0.34
C LEU A 219 -17.57 6.65 -1.61
N LEU A 220 -16.34 6.23 -1.92
CA LEU A 220 -16.08 5.38 -3.08
C LEU A 220 -16.48 3.93 -2.81
N GLY A 221 -17.01 3.22 -3.81
CA GLY A 221 -17.39 1.80 -3.70
C GLY A 221 -16.16 0.92 -3.45
N HIS A 222 -15.19 1.00 -4.35
CA HIS A 222 -13.95 0.23 -4.23
C HIS A 222 -13.00 0.81 -3.19
N LYS A 223 -12.55 -0.03 -2.26
CA LYS A 223 -11.69 0.37 -1.14
C LYS A 223 -10.55 -0.62 -0.96
N GLU A 224 -9.34 -0.09 -0.78
CA GLU A 224 -8.15 -0.87 -0.44
C GLU A 224 -7.36 -0.20 0.68
N PHE A 225 -6.65 -1.00 1.47
CA PHE A 225 -5.76 -0.50 2.53
C PHE A 225 -4.75 0.55 2.01
N ARG A 226 -4.14 0.27 0.86
CA ARG A 226 -3.09 1.13 0.28
C ARG A 226 -3.58 2.52 -0.13
N PHE A 227 -4.88 2.74 -0.36
CA PHE A 227 -5.38 4.05 -0.78
C PHE A 227 -5.21 5.13 0.29
N VAL A 228 -5.30 4.76 1.55
CA VAL A 228 -5.15 5.66 2.69
C VAL A 228 -3.76 5.61 3.33
N LEU A 229 -2.81 4.92 2.68
CA LEU A 229 -1.41 4.84 3.14
C LEU A 229 -0.76 6.22 3.35
N PRO A 230 -0.99 7.25 2.50
CA PRO A 230 -0.36 8.57 2.68
C PRO A 230 -0.71 9.28 4.00
N VAL A 231 -1.83 8.97 4.64
CA VAL A 231 -2.23 9.58 5.92
C VAL A 231 -1.86 8.74 7.15
N LEU A 232 -1.41 7.51 6.96
CA LEU A 232 -0.96 6.65 8.06
C LEU A 232 0.26 7.23 8.81
N PRO A 233 1.34 7.70 8.16
CA PRO A 233 2.45 8.36 8.84
C PRO A 233 2.03 9.57 9.67
N ILE A 234 1.01 10.33 9.22
CA ILE A 234 0.50 11.48 9.96
C ILE A 234 -0.17 11.03 11.26
N ALA A 235 -0.95 9.94 11.24
CA ALA A 235 -1.53 9.37 12.44
C ALA A 235 -0.45 8.80 13.39
N LEU A 236 0.60 8.18 12.85
CA LEU A 236 1.73 7.70 13.64
C LEU A 236 2.56 8.85 14.25
N MET A 237 2.61 10.00 13.58
CA MET A 237 3.23 11.21 14.12
C MET A 237 2.49 11.71 15.38
N PHE A 238 1.16 11.68 15.40
CA PHE A 238 0.36 11.95 16.60
C PHE A 238 0.61 10.92 17.71
N SER A 239 0.77 9.64 17.35
CA SER A 239 1.16 8.61 18.32
C SER A 239 2.52 8.92 18.96
N GLY A 240 3.48 9.41 18.16
CA GLY A 240 4.78 9.86 18.65
C GLY A 240 4.70 11.04 19.62
N TYR A 241 3.78 11.99 19.34
CA TYR A 241 3.51 13.09 20.26
C TYR A 241 2.99 12.59 21.62
N SER A 242 1.99 11.72 21.62
CA SER A 242 1.43 11.13 22.86
C SER A 242 2.49 10.34 23.65
N LEU A 243 3.36 9.58 22.97
CA LEU A 243 4.48 8.87 23.62
C LEU A 243 5.48 9.84 24.25
N SER A 244 5.74 10.98 23.61
CA SER A 244 6.59 12.05 24.17
C SER A 244 6.01 12.62 25.46
N GLU A 245 4.71 12.94 25.48
CA GLU A 245 4.01 13.45 26.63
C GLU A 245 4.00 12.45 27.80
N LEU A 246 3.82 11.17 27.54
CA LEU A 246 3.94 10.12 28.55
C LEU A 246 5.33 10.10 29.20
N GLY A 247 6.37 10.46 28.45
CA GLY A 247 7.74 10.59 28.96
C GLY A 247 7.95 11.82 29.85
N GLN A 248 7.36 12.95 29.48
CA GLN A 248 7.54 14.24 30.18
C GLN A 248 6.76 14.32 31.50
N CYS A 249 5.60 13.69 31.58
CA CYS A 249 4.72 13.74 32.75
C CYS A 249 5.40 13.25 34.06
N GLU A 250 6.32 12.29 34.00
CA GLU A 250 7.06 11.85 35.19
C GLU A 250 8.22 12.79 35.55
N LEU A 251 8.83 13.46 34.59
CA LEU A 251 9.86 14.47 34.86
C LEU A 251 9.30 15.68 35.61
N ALA A 252 8.08 16.11 35.26
CA ALA A 252 7.41 17.24 35.95
C ALA A 252 7.06 16.88 37.41
N LYS A 253 6.59 15.66 37.69
CA LYS A 253 6.26 15.21 39.08
C LYS A 253 7.49 15.10 39.98
N LYS A 254 8.67 14.84 39.46
CA LYS A 254 9.93 14.79 40.26
C LYS A 254 10.53 16.14 40.58
N LYS A 255 10.25 17.16 39.80
CA LYS A 255 10.70 18.54 40.04
C LYS A 255 10.05 19.16 41.29
N VAL A 256 8.85 18.70 41.66
CA VAL A 256 8.08 19.23 42.82
C VAL A 256 8.60 18.66 44.15
N ASN A 257 9.31 17.55 44.19
CA ASN A 257 9.76 16.88 45.41
C ASN A 257 11.27 17.03 45.72
N GLY A 258 11.85 18.21 45.40
CA GLY A 258 13.10 18.75 45.96
C GLY A 258 14.25 17.74 46.16
N GLY A 259 15.03 17.47 45.12
CA GLY A 259 16.31 16.81 45.25
C GLY A 259 17.11 16.87 43.95
N VAL A 260 18.26 17.56 43.98
CA VAL A 260 19.15 17.76 42.83
C VAL A 260 19.85 16.44 42.46
N GLY A 261 19.39 15.82 41.43
CA GLY A 261 20.03 14.64 40.84
C GLY A 261 19.30 14.27 39.54
N TYR A 262 19.70 14.86 38.40
CA TYR A 262 19.13 14.60 37.10
C TYR A 262 19.54 13.20 36.59
N ARG A 263 18.82 12.17 37.02
CA ARG A 263 18.80 10.89 36.34
C ARG A 263 17.55 10.85 35.47
N VAL A 264 17.71 10.95 34.14
CA VAL A 264 16.61 10.75 33.16
C VAL A 264 16.10 9.33 33.32
N LYS A 265 15.13 9.13 34.22
CA LYS A 265 14.46 7.85 34.40
C LYS A 265 13.23 7.90 33.52
N HIS A 266 13.31 7.25 32.35
CA HIS A 266 12.14 7.11 31.50
C HIS A 266 10.95 6.60 32.30
N SER A 267 9.82 7.25 32.13
CA SER A 267 8.55 6.93 32.76
C SER A 267 8.27 5.42 32.68
N ARG A 268 7.84 4.79 33.77
CA ARG A 268 7.40 3.39 33.75
C ARG A 268 6.27 3.17 32.74
N LYS A 269 5.38 4.18 32.61
CA LYS A 269 4.27 4.16 31.65
C LYS A 269 4.77 4.15 30.21
N LEU A 270 5.76 4.99 29.88
CA LEU A 270 6.37 5.00 28.55
C LEU A 270 7.02 3.65 28.23
N LYS A 271 7.79 3.07 29.16
CA LYS A 271 8.42 1.75 28.95
C LYS A 271 7.39 0.66 28.69
N MET A 272 6.29 0.65 29.42
CA MET A 272 5.19 -0.30 29.22
C MET A 272 4.51 -0.08 27.86
N ALA A 273 4.26 1.15 27.46
CA ALA A 273 3.69 1.50 26.15
C ALA A 273 4.61 1.03 25.02
N LEU A 274 5.91 1.28 25.10
CA LEU A 274 6.88 0.85 24.10
C LEU A 274 6.95 -0.68 23.99
N LEU A 275 7.00 -1.37 25.14
CA LEU A 275 7.00 -2.84 25.16
C LEU A 275 5.70 -3.40 24.55
N PHE A 276 4.55 -2.83 24.91
CA PHE A 276 3.26 -3.22 24.36
C PHE A 276 3.23 -3.05 22.83
N LEU A 277 3.65 -1.88 22.32
CA LEU A 277 3.69 -1.61 20.89
C LEU A 277 4.64 -2.54 20.14
N LEU A 278 5.83 -2.82 20.69
CA LEU A 278 6.79 -3.75 20.09
C LEU A 278 6.27 -5.19 20.08
N VAL A 279 5.74 -5.68 21.20
CA VAL A 279 5.26 -7.06 21.32
C VAL A 279 4.05 -7.32 20.42
N THR A 280 3.23 -6.30 20.15
CA THR A 280 2.06 -6.45 19.28
C THR A 280 2.40 -6.26 17.80
N ASN A 281 3.24 -5.29 17.44
CA ASN A 281 3.51 -4.97 16.05
C ASN A 281 4.64 -5.80 15.41
N ALA A 282 5.72 -6.10 16.14
CA ALA A 282 6.84 -6.81 15.56
C ALA A 282 6.49 -8.24 15.09
N PRO A 283 5.78 -9.08 15.88
CA PRO A 283 5.33 -10.39 15.39
C PRO A 283 4.40 -10.27 14.18
N MET A 284 3.47 -9.30 14.20
CA MET A 284 2.56 -9.06 13.08
C MET A 284 3.33 -8.64 11.81
N ALA A 285 4.30 -7.74 11.95
CA ALA A 285 5.15 -7.30 10.83
C ALA A 285 5.93 -8.47 10.22
N ILE A 286 6.55 -9.31 11.07
CA ILE A 286 7.30 -10.49 10.63
C ILE A 286 6.36 -11.48 9.93
N TYR A 287 5.23 -11.81 10.55
CA TYR A 287 4.27 -12.76 10.00
C TYR A 287 3.74 -12.30 8.63
N MET A 288 3.26 -11.06 8.52
CA MET A 288 2.70 -10.53 7.27
C MET A 288 3.76 -10.34 6.17
N SER A 289 5.02 -10.11 6.54
CA SER A 289 6.09 -9.89 5.56
C SER A 289 6.77 -11.17 5.09
N MET A 290 6.82 -12.23 5.93
CA MET A 290 7.62 -13.42 5.66
C MET A 290 6.83 -14.71 5.54
N VAL A 291 5.60 -14.77 6.09
CA VAL A 291 4.82 -16.00 6.18
C VAL A 291 3.51 -15.89 5.38
N HIS A 292 2.75 -14.83 5.59
CA HIS A 292 1.44 -14.67 4.96
C HIS A 292 1.56 -14.45 3.45
N GLN A 293 0.80 -15.25 2.67
CA GLN A 293 0.78 -15.25 1.20
C GLN A 293 2.13 -15.56 0.52
N ARG A 294 3.03 -16.25 1.22
CA ARG A 294 4.33 -16.62 0.67
C ARG A 294 4.24 -17.69 -0.43
N GLY A 295 3.25 -18.55 -0.42
CA GLY A 295 3.11 -19.66 -1.39
C GLY A 295 3.19 -19.22 -2.85
N ALA A 296 2.71 -18.00 -3.18
CA ALA A 296 2.80 -17.45 -4.53
C ALA A 296 4.25 -17.22 -5.01
N GLU A 297 5.14 -16.82 -4.09
CA GLU A 297 6.57 -16.64 -4.37
C GLU A 297 7.30 -17.99 -4.36
N ASP A 298 6.98 -18.86 -3.40
CA ASP A 298 7.62 -20.17 -3.25
C ASP A 298 7.34 -21.10 -4.43
N VAL A 299 6.10 -21.12 -4.96
CA VAL A 299 5.76 -21.92 -6.15
C VAL A 299 6.53 -21.45 -7.38
N MET A 300 6.67 -20.14 -7.58
CA MET A 300 7.40 -19.62 -8.73
C MET A 300 8.90 -19.83 -8.63
N ASN A 301 9.48 -19.78 -7.42
CA ASN A 301 10.88 -20.15 -7.19
C ASN A 301 11.12 -21.63 -7.50
N TYR A 302 10.23 -22.51 -7.02
CA TYR A 302 10.28 -23.94 -7.34
C TYR A 302 10.21 -24.20 -8.85
N LEU A 303 9.25 -23.62 -9.55
CA LEU A 303 9.12 -23.77 -11.01
C LEU A 303 10.35 -23.22 -11.75
N SER A 304 10.90 -22.08 -11.28
CA SER A 304 12.12 -21.52 -11.88
C SER A 304 13.35 -22.41 -11.68
N GLU A 305 13.47 -23.09 -10.55
CA GLU A 305 14.52 -24.08 -10.28
C GLU A 305 14.31 -25.33 -11.12
N ALA A 306 13.08 -25.87 -11.15
CA ALA A 306 12.75 -27.07 -11.89
C ALA A 306 12.95 -26.93 -13.42
N VAL A 307 12.70 -25.73 -13.96
CA VAL A 307 12.97 -25.41 -15.38
C VAL A 307 14.46 -25.36 -15.69
N ARG A 308 15.30 -24.96 -14.73
CA ARG A 308 16.77 -24.95 -14.91
C ARG A 308 17.37 -26.33 -14.82
N ASP A 309 16.72 -27.23 -14.12
CA ASP A 309 17.15 -28.61 -13.96
C ASP A 309 16.75 -29.42 -15.20
N LYS A 310 17.72 -29.82 -16.00
CA LYS A 310 17.51 -30.51 -17.28
C LYS A 310 16.79 -31.87 -17.19
N GLU A 311 16.65 -32.40 -15.98
CA GLU A 311 15.92 -33.66 -15.74
C GLU A 311 14.39 -33.46 -15.68
N ASN A 312 13.91 -32.23 -15.42
CA ASN A 312 12.49 -31.91 -15.34
C ASN A 312 11.97 -31.28 -16.64
N THR A 313 11.12 -32.01 -17.34
CA THR A 313 10.52 -31.58 -18.63
C THR A 313 9.32 -30.65 -18.41
N ILE A 314 9.55 -29.43 -17.90
CA ILE A 314 8.50 -28.41 -17.85
C ILE A 314 8.40 -27.73 -19.22
N ASN A 315 7.35 -28.08 -19.97
CA ASN A 315 7.16 -27.58 -21.34
C ASN A 315 6.03 -26.53 -21.43
N HIS A 316 5.04 -26.59 -20.54
CA HIS A 316 3.89 -25.69 -20.52
C HIS A 316 3.28 -25.67 -19.12
N ILE A 317 2.99 -24.48 -18.58
CA ILE A 317 2.42 -24.31 -17.24
C ILE A 317 1.04 -23.67 -17.35
N LEU A 318 0.04 -24.27 -16.73
CA LEU A 318 -1.31 -23.73 -16.60
C LEU A 318 -1.54 -23.25 -15.17
N PHE A 319 -1.87 -21.97 -15.00
CA PHE A 319 -2.24 -21.40 -13.71
C PHE A 319 -3.76 -21.29 -13.60
N LEU A 320 -4.37 -22.16 -12.81
CA LEU A 320 -5.77 -22.10 -12.40
C LEU A 320 -5.88 -21.34 -11.07
N THR A 321 -5.36 -20.14 -11.06
CA THR A 321 -5.39 -19.21 -9.92
C THR A 321 -5.93 -17.88 -10.40
N PRO A 322 -6.51 -17.05 -9.50
CA PRO A 322 -6.89 -15.68 -9.87
C PRO A 322 -5.73 -14.96 -10.54
N CYS A 323 -6.04 -14.10 -11.52
CA CYS A 323 -5.02 -13.31 -12.20
C CYS A 323 -4.20 -12.50 -11.17
N HIS A 324 -2.96 -12.26 -11.46
CA HIS A 324 -2.01 -11.57 -10.58
C HIS A 324 -1.71 -12.26 -9.23
N ALA A 325 -2.18 -13.52 -9.02
CA ALA A 325 -1.86 -14.27 -7.81
C ALA A 325 -0.37 -14.63 -7.71
N THR A 326 0.29 -14.82 -8.85
CA THR A 326 1.71 -15.17 -8.94
C THR A 326 2.48 -14.22 -9.87
N PRO A 327 3.81 -14.05 -9.68
CA PRO A 327 4.62 -13.11 -10.47
C PRO A 327 5.05 -13.63 -11.86
N TYR A 328 4.58 -14.75 -12.32
CA TYR A 328 4.80 -15.35 -13.66
C TYR A 328 6.23 -15.16 -14.24
N TYR A 329 6.35 -14.58 -15.45
CA TYR A 329 7.62 -14.40 -16.16
C TYR A 329 8.65 -13.55 -15.40
N SER A 330 8.22 -12.65 -14.52
CA SER A 330 9.12 -11.82 -13.72
C SER A 330 9.99 -12.61 -12.73
N THR A 331 9.58 -13.85 -12.40
CA THR A 331 10.37 -14.77 -11.57
C THR A 331 10.95 -15.93 -12.40
N LEU A 332 10.20 -16.45 -13.35
CA LEU A 332 10.61 -17.61 -14.15
C LEU A 332 11.83 -17.29 -15.02
N HIS A 333 11.85 -16.12 -15.69
CA HIS A 333 12.91 -15.66 -16.61
C HIS A 333 13.32 -16.67 -17.69
N GLN A 334 12.38 -17.53 -18.13
CA GLN A 334 12.55 -18.53 -19.16
C GLN A 334 11.41 -18.43 -20.16
N ASN A 335 11.69 -18.73 -21.43
CA ASN A 335 10.69 -18.70 -22.50
C ASN A 335 9.91 -20.02 -22.53
N ILE A 336 9.09 -20.25 -21.51
CA ILE A 336 8.18 -21.40 -21.44
C ILE A 336 6.74 -20.88 -21.60
N PRO A 337 5.94 -21.52 -22.45
CA PRO A 337 4.52 -21.19 -22.57
C PRO A 337 3.82 -21.28 -21.22
N MET A 338 3.11 -20.23 -20.86
CA MET A 338 2.28 -20.16 -19.65
C MET A 338 0.89 -19.71 -20.04
N CYS A 339 -0.12 -20.46 -19.59
CA CYS A 339 -1.52 -20.05 -19.65
C CYS A 339 -1.99 -19.64 -18.26
N PHE A 340 -2.72 -18.56 -18.18
CA PHE A 340 -3.36 -18.05 -16.96
C PHE A 340 -4.74 -17.50 -17.30
N LEU A 341 -5.60 -17.45 -16.31
CA LEU A 341 -6.98 -16.98 -16.47
C LEU A 341 -7.00 -15.49 -16.83
N ASP A 342 -7.74 -15.13 -17.87
CA ASP A 342 -7.91 -13.73 -18.26
C ASP A 342 -8.82 -13.01 -17.24
N CYS A 343 -8.40 -11.84 -16.81
CA CYS A 343 -9.12 -10.96 -15.91
C CYS A 343 -9.29 -9.55 -16.49
N THR A 344 -9.27 -9.44 -17.80
CA THR A 344 -9.49 -8.15 -18.47
C THR A 344 -10.95 -7.74 -18.27
N PRO A 345 -11.21 -6.53 -17.70
CA PRO A 345 -12.57 -6.05 -17.53
C PRO A 345 -13.25 -5.90 -18.91
N SER A 346 -14.39 -6.57 -19.10
CA SER A 346 -15.16 -6.37 -20.33
C SER A 346 -15.75 -4.95 -20.34
N GLU A 347 -15.67 -4.24 -21.47
CA GLU A 347 -16.27 -2.90 -21.61
C GLU A 347 -17.81 -2.94 -21.42
N GLU A 348 -18.43 -4.03 -21.76
CA GLU A 348 -19.88 -4.23 -21.70
C GLU A 348 -20.40 -4.73 -20.33
N ARG A 349 -19.55 -5.10 -19.37
CA ARG A 349 -19.90 -5.62 -18.02
C ARG A 349 -20.91 -6.77 -18.01
N VAL A 350 -21.12 -7.44 -19.15
CA VAL A 350 -22.17 -8.44 -19.31
C VAL A 350 -21.68 -9.85 -18.94
N THR A 351 -20.38 -10.09 -19.03
CA THR A 351 -19.81 -11.41 -18.78
C THR A 351 -18.80 -11.39 -17.64
N MET A 352 -18.86 -12.41 -16.78
CA MET A 352 -17.81 -12.68 -15.79
C MET A 352 -16.49 -12.94 -16.51
N ASP A 353 -15.37 -12.47 -15.95
CA ASP A 353 -14.05 -12.84 -16.46
C ASP A 353 -13.74 -14.33 -16.23
N GLU A 354 -12.68 -14.84 -16.86
CA GLU A 354 -12.33 -16.26 -16.72
C GLU A 354 -12.00 -16.66 -15.28
N SER A 355 -11.40 -15.79 -14.51
CA SER A 355 -11.09 -16.02 -13.10
C SER A 355 -12.37 -16.17 -12.27
N ASP A 356 -13.35 -15.31 -12.48
CA ASP A 356 -14.63 -15.37 -11.78
C ASP A 356 -15.48 -16.56 -12.25
N GLN A 357 -15.46 -16.89 -13.55
CA GLN A 357 -16.10 -18.10 -14.08
C GLN A 357 -15.49 -19.36 -13.46
N PHE A 358 -14.16 -19.43 -13.38
CA PHE A 358 -13.46 -20.54 -12.75
C PHE A 358 -13.80 -20.67 -11.26
N LEU A 359 -13.83 -19.58 -10.52
CA LEU A 359 -14.18 -19.59 -9.09
C LEU A 359 -15.64 -19.96 -8.84
N ALA A 360 -16.56 -19.59 -9.75
CA ALA A 360 -17.98 -19.94 -9.65
C ALA A 360 -18.24 -21.45 -9.88
N ASN A 361 -17.58 -22.04 -10.88
CA ASN A 361 -17.71 -23.48 -11.19
C ASN A 361 -16.39 -24.04 -11.76
N PRO A 362 -15.44 -24.43 -10.89
CA PRO A 362 -14.12 -24.89 -11.32
C PRO A 362 -14.14 -26.10 -12.26
N LEU A 363 -15.03 -27.06 -12.01
CA LEU A 363 -15.10 -28.30 -12.80
C LEU A 363 -15.63 -28.05 -14.20
N ASP A 364 -16.71 -27.32 -14.36
CA ASP A 364 -17.29 -26.98 -15.66
C ASP A 364 -16.30 -26.14 -16.48
N PHE A 365 -15.68 -25.14 -15.85
CA PHE A 365 -14.65 -24.34 -16.52
C PHE A 365 -13.48 -25.19 -16.99
N ALA A 366 -12.88 -26.01 -16.12
CA ALA A 366 -11.74 -26.86 -16.47
C ALA A 366 -12.09 -27.85 -17.56
N THR A 367 -13.30 -28.45 -17.56
CA THR A 367 -13.77 -29.38 -18.57
C THR A 367 -13.92 -28.70 -19.94
N ARG A 368 -14.52 -27.52 -20.00
CA ARG A 368 -14.63 -26.73 -21.24
C ARG A 368 -13.26 -26.26 -21.75
N PHE A 369 -12.42 -25.80 -20.87
CA PHE A 369 -11.07 -25.36 -21.20
C PHE A 369 -10.21 -26.49 -21.76
N ALA A 370 -10.33 -27.69 -21.19
CA ALA A 370 -9.59 -28.87 -21.62
C ALA A 370 -9.96 -29.39 -23.05
N GLN A 371 -11.12 -29.03 -23.59
CA GLN A 371 -11.52 -29.40 -24.95
C GLN A 371 -10.60 -28.82 -26.03
N ASN A 372 -10.03 -27.62 -25.76
CA ASN A 372 -9.23 -26.86 -26.72
C ASN A 372 -7.81 -26.54 -26.25
N TRP A 373 -7.37 -27.04 -25.08
CA TRP A 373 -6.07 -26.68 -24.54
C TRP A 373 -4.91 -27.44 -25.19
N THR A 374 -3.76 -26.81 -25.30
CA THR A 374 -2.50 -27.51 -25.41
C THR A 374 -2.20 -28.09 -24.04
N ARG A 375 -2.21 -29.45 -23.95
CA ARG A 375 -2.05 -30.13 -22.64
C ARG A 375 -0.84 -29.56 -21.88
N PRO A 376 -1.02 -29.02 -20.68
CA PRO A 376 0.09 -28.50 -19.88
C PRO A 376 0.89 -29.65 -19.27
N SER A 377 2.18 -29.46 -19.08
CA SER A 377 3.01 -30.36 -18.26
C SER A 377 2.76 -30.17 -16.78
N HIS A 378 2.43 -28.94 -16.36
CA HIS A 378 2.18 -28.59 -14.95
C HIS A 378 0.92 -27.73 -14.82
N ILE A 379 0.16 -27.97 -13.73
CA ILE A 379 -1.00 -27.18 -13.33
C ILE A 379 -0.76 -26.63 -11.92
N VAL A 380 -1.00 -25.34 -11.73
CA VAL A 380 -0.88 -24.66 -10.44
C VAL A 380 -2.27 -24.16 -10.02
N LEU A 381 -2.70 -24.53 -8.81
CA LEU A 381 -4.02 -24.13 -8.30
C LEU A 381 -3.99 -23.98 -6.76
N PHE A 382 -5.01 -23.33 -6.20
CA PHE A 382 -5.19 -23.28 -4.76
C PHE A 382 -5.91 -24.53 -4.25
N ASP A 383 -5.61 -24.91 -3.01
CA ASP A 383 -6.22 -26.08 -2.34
C ASP A 383 -7.75 -25.94 -2.16
N SER A 384 -8.27 -24.72 -2.12
CA SER A 384 -9.73 -24.48 -2.07
C SER A 384 -10.48 -25.04 -3.30
N GLN A 385 -9.85 -25.06 -4.47
CA GLN A 385 -10.41 -25.61 -5.71
C GLN A 385 -9.98 -27.06 -5.97
N GLU A 386 -8.93 -27.52 -5.30
CA GLU A 386 -8.37 -28.86 -5.51
C GLU A 386 -9.40 -29.97 -5.32
N ASN A 387 -10.18 -29.93 -4.24
CA ASN A 387 -11.18 -30.94 -3.95
C ASN A 387 -12.25 -31.07 -5.05
N LEU A 388 -12.61 -29.97 -5.69
CA LEU A 388 -13.59 -29.93 -6.79
C LEU A 388 -13.00 -30.44 -8.11
N LEU A 389 -11.67 -30.34 -8.28
CA LEU A 389 -10.96 -30.73 -9.50
C LEU A 389 -10.25 -32.09 -9.40
N LYS A 390 -10.29 -32.75 -8.25
CA LYS A 390 -9.50 -33.95 -7.98
C LYS A 390 -9.77 -35.07 -9.00
N GLU A 391 -11.03 -35.37 -9.29
CA GLU A 391 -11.40 -36.40 -10.28
C GLU A 391 -10.99 -36.00 -11.69
N PHE A 392 -11.16 -34.73 -12.07
CA PHE A 392 -10.73 -34.17 -13.34
C PHE A 392 -9.21 -34.29 -13.52
N LEU A 393 -8.43 -33.93 -12.52
CA LEU A 393 -6.96 -34.00 -12.54
C LEU A 393 -6.49 -35.48 -12.70
N HIS A 394 -7.08 -36.39 -11.94
CA HIS A 394 -6.76 -37.84 -12.04
C HIS A 394 -7.13 -38.40 -13.39
N SER A 395 -8.30 -38.10 -13.96
CA SER A 395 -8.74 -38.58 -15.25
C SER A 395 -7.86 -38.13 -16.41
N HIS A 396 -7.14 -37.02 -16.23
CA HIS A 396 -6.18 -36.47 -17.20
C HIS A 396 -4.72 -36.80 -16.86
N ASN A 397 -4.46 -37.78 -15.96
CA ASN A 397 -3.14 -38.27 -15.55
C ASN A 397 -2.27 -37.20 -14.83
N PHE A 398 -2.89 -36.24 -14.15
CA PHE A 398 -2.16 -35.31 -13.29
C PHE A 398 -2.08 -35.85 -11.86
N SER A 399 -0.91 -35.71 -11.24
CA SER A 399 -0.68 -36.05 -9.84
C SER A 399 0.00 -34.92 -9.10
N GLU A 400 -0.31 -34.76 -7.81
CA GLU A 400 0.36 -33.78 -6.96
C GLU A 400 1.87 -34.03 -6.92
N ILE A 401 2.66 -32.99 -7.23
CA ILE A 401 4.11 -33.00 -7.12
C ILE A 401 4.54 -32.32 -5.82
N LYS A 402 3.97 -31.13 -5.55
CA LYS A 402 4.40 -30.33 -4.41
C LYS A 402 3.30 -29.39 -3.94
N ARG A 403 3.30 -29.12 -2.63
CA ARG A 403 2.36 -28.22 -1.95
C ARG A 403 3.13 -27.16 -1.18
N PHE A 404 2.71 -25.91 -1.31
CA PHE A 404 3.31 -24.77 -0.65
C PHE A 404 2.30 -24.11 0.27
N PHE A 405 2.69 -23.86 1.51
CA PHE A 405 1.87 -23.07 2.45
C PHE A 405 1.61 -21.66 1.91
N HIS A 406 0.37 -21.18 2.04
CA HIS A 406 0.01 -19.84 1.60
C HIS A 406 -0.55 -18.98 2.74
N ALA A 407 -1.66 -19.35 3.38
CA ALA A 407 -2.27 -18.51 4.41
C ALA A 407 -2.90 -19.32 5.54
N HIS A 408 -2.89 -18.76 6.76
CA HIS A 408 -3.59 -19.32 7.92
C HIS A 408 -5.02 -18.78 8.08
N PHE A 409 -5.33 -17.63 7.53
CA PHE A 409 -6.63 -16.99 7.66
C PHE A 409 -7.07 -16.33 6.34
N LYS A 410 -8.36 -16.23 6.20
CA LYS A 410 -9.05 -15.60 5.07
C LYS A 410 -8.87 -14.08 5.14
N VAL A 411 -8.62 -13.43 3.99
CA VAL A 411 -8.60 -11.96 3.88
C VAL A 411 -9.88 -11.48 3.19
N ASP A 412 -10.06 -11.75 1.91
CA ASP A 412 -11.22 -11.26 1.15
C ASP A 412 -12.05 -12.37 0.50
N ARG A 413 -11.42 -13.47 0.12
CA ARG A 413 -12.05 -14.63 -0.54
C ARG A 413 -12.04 -15.83 0.39
N GLU A 414 -12.41 -17.02 -0.10
CA GLU A 414 -12.28 -18.26 0.67
C GLU A 414 -10.83 -18.49 1.12
N LEU A 415 -10.65 -19.22 2.23
CA LEU A 415 -9.32 -19.53 2.74
C LEU A 415 -8.52 -20.31 1.69
N GLN A 416 -7.41 -19.77 1.31
CA GLN A 416 -6.42 -20.39 0.42
C GLN A 416 -5.20 -20.78 1.27
N ALA A 417 -5.28 -21.97 1.91
CA ALA A 417 -4.25 -22.39 2.85
C ALA A 417 -2.96 -22.80 2.15
N SER A 418 -3.06 -23.36 0.94
CA SER A 418 -1.91 -23.85 0.17
C SER A 418 -2.05 -23.59 -1.34
N ILE A 419 -0.91 -23.51 -2.02
CA ILE A 419 -0.81 -23.59 -3.49
C ILE A 419 -0.24 -24.95 -3.83
N VAL A 420 -0.88 -25.67 -4.76
CA VAL A 420 -0.54 -27.02 -5.14
C VAL A 420 -0.07 -27.05 -6.59
N VAL A 421 1.00 -27.78 -6.84
CA VAL A 421 1.54 -28.05 -8.17
C VAL A 421 1.25 -29.49 -8.55
N TYR A 422 0.54 -29.66 -9.63
CA TYR A 422 0.29 -30.95 -10.27
C TYR A 422 1.16 -31.10 -11.51
N GLY A 423 1.69 -32.29 -11.72
CA GLY A 423 2.45 -32.64 -12.93
C GLY A 423 1.82 -33.80 -13.69
N PHE A 424 1.96 -33.72 -14.99
CA PHE A 424 1.54 -34.81 -15.88
C PHE A 424 2.46 -36.01 -15.68
N ARG A 425 1.89 -37.21 -15.55
CA ARG A 425 2.63 -38.48 -15.53
C ARG A 425 2.39 -39.20 -16.86
N ASP A 426 3.45 -39.40 -17.62
CA ASP A 426 3.42 -40.39 -18.68
C ASP A 426 3.29 -41.79 -18.04
N CYS A 427 2.28 -42.54 -18.44
CA CYS A 427 2.08 -43.92 -18.00
C CYS A 427 3.13 -44.83 -18.59
#